data_f0133428200e18e83409936f24109bf9
#
_entry.id   f0133428200e18e83409936f24109bf9
#
_cell.length_a   1.000
_cell.length_b   1.000
_cell.length_c   1.000
_cell.angle_alpha   90.00
_cell.angle_beta   90.00
_cell.angle_gamma   90.00
#
_symmetry.space_group_name_H-M   'P 1'
#
loop_
_entity.id
_entity.type
_entity.pdbx_description
1 polymer ?
#
loop_
_entity_poly.entity_id
_entity_poly.type
_entity_poly.pdbx_seq_one_letter_code
_entity_poly.pdbx_strand_id
1 'polypeptide(L)'
;MAYWLMKSEPDVYGIGHLQQDGTTLWDGIRNYQARNFMRSMHIGDRAFFYHSNATPPGIVGLMEVVETGLTDPSQFDPANKYFDPKSKPEAPRWDCVRLRYVGTFQALLSLDALREQFSVEELPVVRQGNRLSILPVPEASATRLLELLGPC
;
A
#
# COMPACT_ATOMS: atom_id res chain seq x y z
N MET A 1 -3.51 15.83 -5.60
CA MET A 1 -3.65 14.57 -4.87
C MET A 1 -3.21 13.42 -5.77
N ALA A 2 -2.34 12.56 -5.28
CA ALA A 2 -1.89 11.38 -5.99
C ALA A 2 -2.59 10.13 -5.47
N TYR A 3 -2.59 9.08 -6.29
CA TYR A 3 -3.12 7.77 -5.92
C TYR A 3 -1.99 6.74 -5.92
N TRP A 4 -2.09 5.82 -4.98
CA TRP A 4 -1.12 4.74 -4.77
C TRP A 4 -1.84 3.42 -4.65
N LEU A 5 -1.13 2.32 -4.85
CA LEU A 5 -1.58 0.97 -4.54
C LEU A 5 -0.57 0.39 -3.57
N MET A 6 -1.06 -0.09 -2.42
CA MET A 6 -0.20 -0.60 -1.35
C MET A 6 -0.65 -2.01 -0.98
N LYS A 7 0.30 -2.94 -1.04
CA LYS A 7 0.03 -4.37 -0.82
C LYS A 7 0.29 -4.76 0.63
N SER A 8 -0.62 -5.56 1.18
CA SER A 8 -0.43 -6.22 2.48
C SER A 8 -1.05 -7.61 2.44
N GLU A 9 -0.41 -8.55 3.13
CA GLU A 9 -0.96 -9.90 3.28
C GLU A 9 -2.08 -9.86 4.32
N PRO A 10 -3.29 -10.37 4.01
CA PRO A 10 -4.43 -10.27 4.94
C PRO A 10 -4.20 -11.02 6.26
N ASP A 11 -3.38 -12.07 6.26
CA ASP A 11 -3.04 -12.81 7.49
C ASP A 11 -2.12 -12.01 8.42
N VAL A 12 -1.36 -11.05 7.87
CA VAL A 12 -0.47 -10.18 8.64
C VAL A 12 -1.19 -8.89 9.01
N TYR A 13 -1.71 -8.19 8.01
CA TYR A 13 -2.49 -6.97 8.24
C TYR A 13 -3.45 -6.74 7.08
N GLY A 14 -4.73 -7.07 7.27
CA GLY A 14 -5.77 -6.92 6.27
C GLY A 14 -6.59 -5.66 6.45
N ILE A 15 -7.49 -5.42 5.51
CA ILE A 15 -8.38 -4.24 5.54
C ILE A 15 -9.25 -4.22 6.81
N GLY A 16 -9.66 -5.38 7.30
CA GLY A 16 -10.43 -5.47 8.54
C GLY A 16 -9.65 -5.00 9.76
N HIS A 17 -8.34 -5.27 9.80
CA HIS A 17 -7.47 -4.78 10.87
C HIS A 17 -7.38 -3.25 10.84
N LEU A 18 -7.21 -2.68 9.63
CA LEU A 18 -7.16 -1.22 9.48
C LEU A 18 -8.48 -0.57 9.85
N GLN A 19 -9.60 -1.18 9.47
CA GLN A 19 -10.93 -0.69 9.86
C GLN A 19 -11.08 -0.61 11.37
N GLN A 20 -10.63 -1.64 12.08
CA GLN A 20 -10.69 -1.70 13.54
C GLN A 20 -9.74 -0.68 14.18
N ASP A 21 -8.51 -0.56 13.65
CA ASP A 21 -7.50 0.33 14.20
C ASP A 21 -7.75 1.81 13.84
N GLY A 22 -8.42 2.07 12.74
CA GLY A 22 -8.68 3.42 12.23
C GLY A 22 -7.49 4.01 11.46
N THR A 23 -6.29 3.95 12.03
CA THR A 23 -5.03 4.35 11.39
C THR A 23 -3.96 3.31 11.64
N THR A 24 -2.93 3.31 10.82
CA THR A 24 -1.78 2.44 10.98
C THR A 24 -0.51 3.08 10.44
N LEU A 25 0.63 2.73 11.03
CA LEU A 25 1.93 2.99 10.41
C LEU A 25 2.20 1.91 9.37
N TRP A 26 2.50 2.33 8.15
CA TRP A 26 2.84 1.40 7.08
C TRP A 26 4.33 1.08 7.13
N ASP A 27 4.71 0.26 8.11
CA ASP A 27 6.09 -0.11 8.40
C ASP A 27 6.51 -1.39 7.68
N GLY A 28 7.75 -1.79 7.89
CA GLY A 28 8.26 -3.06 7.38
C GLY A 28 8.63 -3.06 5.90
N ILE A 29 8.64 -1.91 5.25
CA ILE A 29 9.05 -1.80 3.84
C ILE A 29 10.57 -1.91 3.77
N ARG A 30 11.08 -2.92 3.03
CA ARG A 30 12.51 -3.22 2.93
C ARG A 30 12.98 -3.29 1.47
N ASN A 31 12.30 -2.59 0.59
CA ASN A 31 12.67 -2.36 -0.81
C ASN A 31 12.88 -0.86 -1.01
N TYR A 32 14.03 -0.48 -1.55
CA TYR A 32 14.39 0.94 -1.70
C TYR A 32 13.46 1.69 -2.65
N GLN A 33 12.99 1.04 -3.70
CA GLN A 33 12.06 1.68 -4.64
C GLN A 33 10.71 1.97 -3.98
N ALA A 34 10.17 1.01 -3.22
CA ALA A 34 8.93 1.19 -2.46
C ALA A 34 9.10 2.28 -1.40
N ARG A 35 10.25 2.29 -0.68
CA ARG A 35 10.57 3.36 0.27
C ARG A 35 10.56 4.72 -0.41
N ASN A 36 11.18 4.82 -1.59
CA ASN A 36 11.26 6.09 -2.31
C ASN A 36 9.89 6.56 -2.76
N PHE A 37 8.98 5.66 -3.12
CA PHE A 37 7.58 6.01 -3.38
C PHE A 37 6.92 6.58 -2.11
N MET A 38 7.13 5.97 -0.94
CA MET A 38 6.59 6.52 0.30
C MET A 38 7.14 7.92 0.60
N ARG A 39 8.41 8.15 0.33
CA ARG A 39 9.04 9.48 0.50
C ARG A 39 8.41 10.55 -0.38
N SER A 40 7.84 10.17 -1.51
CA SER A 40 7.19 11.10 -2.43
C SER A 40 5.70 11.30 -2.14
N MET A 41 5.13 10.58 -1.18
CA MET A 41 3.72 10.74 -0.80
C MET A 41 3.48 12.07 -0.09
N HIS A 42 2.28 12.60 -0.25
CA HIS A 42 1.82 13.82 0.41
C HIS A 42 0.58 13.53 1.25
N ILE A 43 0.40 14.29 2.32
CA ILE A 43 -0.81 14.23 3.13
C ILE A 43 -2.02 14.53 2.24
N GLY A 44 -3.05 13.69 2.33
CA GLY A 44 -4.24 13.75 1.47
C GLY A 44 -4.20 12.84 0.27
N ASP A 45 -3.04 12.28 -0.07
CA ASP A 45 -2.95 11.23 -1.09
C ASP A 45 -3.80 10.03 -0.67
N ARG A 46 -4.38 9.32 -1.65
CA ARG A 46 -5.16 8.13 -1.39
C ARG A 46 -4.44 6.90 -1.90
N ALA A 47 -4.69 5.78 -1.22
CA ALA A 47 -4.08 4.51 -1.57
C ALA A 47 -5.12 3.40 -1.60
N PHE A 48 -5.09 2.61 -2.67
CA PHE A 48 -5.87 1.38 -2.75
C PHE A 48 -5.19 0.32 -1.89
N PHE A 49 -5.96 -0.27 -0.99
CA PHE A 49 -5.49 -1.38 -0.15
C PHE A 49 -5.62 -2.67 -0.94
N TYR A 50 -4.50 -3.32 -1.20
CA TYR A 50 -4.43 -4.52 -2.01
C TYR A 50 -4.03 -5.71 -1.14
N HIS A 51 -4.86 -6.76 -1.11
CA HIS A 51 -4.53 -8.01 -0.45
C HIS A 51 -3.62 -8.84 -1.37
N SER A 52 -2.36 -9.01 -0.97
CA SER A 52 -1.39 -9.84 -1.67
C SER A 52 -1.29 -11.21 -1.00
N ASN A 53 -0.75 -12.18 -1.71
CA ASN A 53 -0.58 -13.56 -1.20
C ASN A 53 -1.89 -14.09 -0.62
N ALA A 54 -2.98 -13.85 -1.32
CA ALA A 54 -4.34 -14.22 -0.94
C ALA A 54 -5.01 -14.96 -2.09
N THR A 55 -6.12 -15.61 -1.81
CA THR A 55 -6.89 -16.36 -2.81
C THR A 55 -8.33 -15.86 -2.84
N PRO A 56 -8.68 -14.98 -3.80
CA PRO A 56 -7.82 -14.33 -4.79
C PRO A 56 -7.11 -13.09 -4.25
N PRO A 57 -5.97 -12.66 -4.83
CA PRO A 57 -5.39 -11.35 -4.53
C PRO A 57 -6.19 -10.25 -5.24
N GLY A 58 -6.19 -9.05 -4.66
CA GLY A 58 -6.89 -7.93 -5.30
C GLY A 58 -7.09 -6.73 -4.40
N ILE A 59 -7.75 -5.71 -4.94
CA ILE A 59 -8.06 -4.47 -4.23
C ILE A 59 -9.32 -4.67 -3.39
N VAL A 60 -9.25 -4.29 -2.11
CA VAL A 60 -10.33 -4.51 -1.14
C VAL A 60 -10.81 -3.25 -0.46
N GLY A 61 -10.00 -2.19 -0.42
CA GLY A 61 -10.37 -0.99 0.31
C GLY A 61 -9.59 0.23 -0.12
N LEU A 62 -9.89 1.34 0.55
CA LEU A 62 -9.28 2.65 0.30
C LEU A 62 -8.82 3.25 1.61
N MET A 63 -7.67 3.91 1.58
CA MET A 63 -7.08 4.60 2.71
C MET A 63 -6.47 5.93 2.28
N GLU A 64 -6.17 6.78 3.24
CA GLU A 64 -5.65 8.12 3.01
C GLU A 64 -4.37 8.34 3.79
N VAL A 65 -3.39 8.98 3.16
CA VAL A 65 -2.13 9.36 3.80
C VAL A 65 -2.41 10.56 4.72
N VAL A 66 -2.15 10.38 6.02
CA VAL A 66 -2.40 11.43 7.04
C VAL A 66 -1.14 11.95 7.69
N GLU A 67 -0.03 11.21 7.63
CA GLU A 67 1.30 11.67 8.06
C GLU A 67 2.37 11.11 7.14
N THR A 68 3.39 11.92 6.87
CA THR A 68 4.53 11.55 6.02
C THR A 68 5.85 11.85 6.73
N GLY A 69 6.95 11.36 6.16
CA GLY A 69 8.28 11.65 6.68
C GLY A 69 8.58 11.02 8.02
N LEU A 70 7.91 9.91 8.35
CA LEU A 70 8.10 9.22 9.62
C LEU A 70 9.23 8.19 9.48
N THR A 71 9.96 8.00 10.57
CA THR A 71 10.99 6.95 10.65
C THR A 71 10.32 5.63 11.06
N ASP A 72 10.57 4.58 10.30
CA ASP A 72 10.04 3.25 10.61
C ASP A 72 10.68 2.70 11.89
N PRO A 73 9.91 2.51 12.98
CA PRO A 73 10.48 2.06 14.25
C PRO A 73 10.91 0.58 14.25
N SER A 74 10.32 -0.24 13.38
CA SER A 74 10.62 -1.68 13.33
C SER A 74 12.07 -1.98 12.95
N GLN A 75 12.74 -1.05 12.24
CA GLN A 75 14.13 -1.23 11.83
C GLN A 75 15.12 -1.30 12.99
N PHE A 76 14.77 -0.77 14.15
CA PHE A 76 15.64 -0.71 15.32
C PHE A 76 15.34 -1.77 16.38
N ASP A 77 14.27 -2.55 16.22
CA ASP A 77 13.86 -3.56 17.21
C ASP A 77 14.39 -4.93 16.83
N PRO A 78 15.39 -5.48 17.58
CA PRO A 78 15.95 -6.81 17.26
C PRO A 78 14.94 -7.94 17.34
N ALA A 79 13.82 -7.76 18.05
CA ALA A 79 12.77 -8.77 18.14
C ALA A 79 11.80 -8.72 16.96
N ASN A 80 11.86 -7.68 16.14
CA ASN A 80 10.97 -7.51 14.99
C ASN A 80 11.57 -8.17 13.75
N LYS A 81 10.73 -8.86 12.96
CA LYS A 81 11.20 -9.51 11.73
C LYS A 81 11.75 -8.54 10.69
N TYR A 82 11.42 -7.25 10.81
CA TYR A 82 11.90 -6.19 9.92
C TYR A 82 13.13 -5.45 10.47
N PHE A 83 13.74 -5.96 11.53
CA PHE A 83 14.96 -5.40 12.09
C PHE A 83 16.07 -5.30 11.04
N ASP A 84 16.69 -4.13 10.94
CA ASP A 84 17.85 -3.91 10.08
C ASP A 84 19.07 -3.49 10.93
N PRO A 85 20.02 -4.40 11.16
CA PRO A 85 21.18 -4.10 11.98
C PRO A 85 22.11 -3.04 11.37
N LYS A 86 21.96 -2.75 10.08
CA LYS A 86 22.76 -1.73 9.38
C LYS A 86 22.15 -0.34 9.48
N SER A 87 20.88 -0.24 9.88
CA SER A 87 20.21 1.05 10.07
C SER A 87 20.51 1.60 11.46
N LYS A 88 20.72 2.91 11.55
CA LYS A 88 21.07 3.59 12.80
C LYS A 88 20.10 4.73 13.06
N PRO A 89 19.76 5.01 14.35
CA PRO A 89 18.85 6.12 14.68
C PRO A 89 19.32 7.48 14.14
N GLU A 90 20.62 7.71 14.07
CA GLU A 90 21.19 8.95 13.54
C GLU A 90 21.18 9.02 12.01
N ALA A 91 20.99 7.87 11.33
CA ALA A 91 20.94 7.78 9.87
C ALA A 91 19.99 6.64 9.46
N PRO A 92 18.68 6.79 9.69
CA PRO A 92 17.72 5.71 9.40
C PRO A 92 17.58 5.49 7.89
N ARG A 93 17.49 4.23 7.50
CA ARG A 93 17.34 3.82 6.10
C ARG A 93 15.89 3.72 5.68
N TRP A 94 15.00 3.43 6.62
CA TRP A 94 13.62 3.03 6.33
C TRP A 94 12.64 4.01 6.92
N ASP A 95 11.72 4.43 6.08
CA ASP A 95 10.66 5.38 6.42
C ASP A 95 9.32 4.67 6.47
N CYS A 96 8.33 5.33 7.02
CA CYS A 96 6.94 4.92 6.92
C CYS A 96 6.03 6.13 6.83
N VAL A 97 4.78 5.87 6.49
CA VAL A 97 3.72 6.86 6.48
C VAL A 97 2.58 6.34 7.37
N ARG A 98 1.75 7.26 7.87
CA ARG A 98 0.53 6.89 8.58
C ARG A 98 -0.63 6.96 7.60
N LEU A 99 -1.43 5.89 7.59
CA LEU A 99 -2.60 5.76 6.73
C LEU A 99 -3.84 5.65 7.58
N ARG A 100 -4.92 6.29 7.12
CA ARG A 100 -6.23 6.26 7.74
C ARG A 100 -7.18 5.43 6.88
N TYR A 101 -7.99 4.60 7.55
CA TYR A 101 -9.07 3.88 6.89
C TYR A 101 -10.08 4.85 6.27
N VAL A 102 -10.42 4.66 5.00
CA VAL A 102 -11.49 5.39 4.32
C VAL A 102 -12.70 4.49 4.14
N GLY A 103 -12.51 3.28 3.63
CA GLY A 103 -13.61 2.35 3.44
C GLY A 103 -13.18 1.01 2.88
N THR A 104 -14.11 0.06 2.93
CA THR A 104 -13.97 -1.26 2.33
C THR A 104 -14.96 -1.36 1.17
N PHE A 105 -14.49 -1.78 -0.01
CA PHE A 105 -15.37 -1.95 -1.17
C PHE A 105 -16.27 -3.17 -0.98
N GLN A 106 -17.46 -3.16 -1.62
CA GLN A 106 -18.43 -4.24 -1.49
C GLN A 106 -17.91 -5.57 -2.01
N ALA A 107 -17.09 -5.54 -3.05
CA ALA A 107 -16.51 -6.73 -3.64
C ALA A 107 -15.02 -6.49 -3.92
N LEU A 108 -14.21 -7.51 -3.69
CA LEU A 108 -12.80 -7.51 -4.05
C LEU A 108 -12.69 -7.44 -5.59
N LEU A 109 -11.82 -6.55 -6.08
CA LEU A 109 -11.48 -6.50 -7.51
C LEU A 109 -10.17 -7.27 -7.69
N SER A 110 -10.28 -8.49 -8.25
CA SER A 110 -9.18 -9.43 -8.30
C SER A 110 -8.08 -9.01 -9.28
N LEU A 111 -6.86 -9.51 -9.05
CA LEU A 111 -5.76 -9.31 -9.98
C LEU A 111 -6.10 -9.77 -11.39
N ASP A 112 -6.81 -10.90 -11.53
CA ASP A 112 -7.25 -11.40 -12.84
C ASP A 112 -8.19 -10.42 -13.52
N ALA A 113 -9.14 -9.85 -12.78
CA ALA A 113 -10.03 -8.82 -13.31
C ALA A 113 -9.28 -7.54 -13.68
N LEU A 114 -8.29 -7.14 -12.87
CA LEU A 114 -7.44 -5.99 -13.18
C LEU A 114 -6.66 -6.21 -14.48
N ARG A 115 -6.15 -7.41 -14.71
CA ARG A 115 -5.44 -7.75 -15.95
C ARG A 115 -6.32 -7.71 -17.19
N GLU A 116 -7.60 -7.94 -17.04
CA GLU A 116 -8.57 -7.81 -18.13
C GLU A 116 -8.89 -6.35 -18.45
N GLN A 117 -8.80 -5.45 -17.47
CA GLN A 117 -9.24 -4.06 -17.57
C GLN A 117 -8.10 -3.08 -17.84
N PHE A 118 -6.86 -3.42 -17.50
CA PHE A 118 -5.73 -2.49 -17.54
C PHE A 118 -4.51 -3.10 -18.22
N SER A 119 -3.79 -2.27 -18.99
CA SER A 119 -2.44 -2.60 -19.44
C SER A 119 -1.42 -2.34 -18.33
N VAL A 120 -0.18 -2.81 -18.53
CA VAL A 120 0.93 -2.59 -17.59
C VAL A 120 1.22 -1.08 -17.44
N GLU A 121 1.11 -0.33 -18.52
CA GLU A 121 1.34 1.12 -18.50
C GLU A 121 0.24 1.85 -17.73
N GLU A 122 -0.99 1.35 -17.80
CA GLU A 122 -2.13 1.94 -17.09
C GLU A 122 -2.12 1.59 -15.61
N LEU A 123 -1.70 0.37 -15.26
CA LEU A 123 -1.69 -0.11 -13.88
C LEU A 123 -0.57 -1.13 -13.68
N PRO A 124 0.61 -0.69 -13.22
CA PRO A 124 1.80 -1.55 -13.16
C PRO A 124 1.66 -2.84 -12.34
N VAL A 125 0.72 -2.91 -11.40
CA VAL A 125 0.51 -4.13 -10.60
C VAL A 125 0.11 -5.34 -11.46
N VAL A 126 -0.48 -5.11 -12.64
CA VAL A 126 -0.91 -6.21 -13.52
C VAL A 126 0.24 -6.90 -14.23
N ARG A 127 1.45 -6.31 -14.21
CA ARG A 127 2.62 -6.93 -14.82
C ARG A 127 2.95 -8.25 -14.15
N GLN A 128 3.17 -9.30 -14.95
CA GLN A 128 3.57 -10.60 -14.44
C GLN A 128 4.89 -10.49 -13.67
N GLY A 129 4.93 -11.09 -12.48
CA GLY A 129 6.13 -11.08 -11.64
C GLY A 129 6.43 -9.77 -10.95
N ASN A 130 5.51 -8.81 -10.95
CA ASN A 130 5.70 -7.56 -10.22
C ASN A 130 5.70 -7.84 -8.72
N ARG A 131 6.81 -7.51 -8.05
CA ARG A 131 6.99 -7.76 -6.61
C ARG A 131 7.01 -6.49 -5.78
N LEU A 132 6.83 -5.33 -6.39
CA LEU A 132 6.75 -4.08 -5.63
C LEU A 132 5.49 -4.06 -4.77
N SER A 133 5.65 -3.69 -3.52
CA SER A 133 4.55 -3.60 -2.56
C SER A 133 3.87 -2.23 -2.54
N ILE A 134 4.50 -1.24 -3.13
CA ILE A 134 3.94 0.11 -3.27
C ILE A 134 4.17 0.56 -4.71
N LEU A 135 3.09 0.98 -5.37
CA LEU A 135 3.12 1.42 -6.76
C LEU A 135 2.31 2.69 -6.94
N PRO A 136 2.77 3.63 -7.77
CA PRO A 136 1.92 4.75 -8.15
C PRO A 136 0.78 4.29 -9.04
N VAL A 137 -0.36 4.97 -8.95
CA VAL A 137 -1.53 4.72 -9.79
C VAL A 137 -1.80 6.00 -10.57
N PRO A 138 -1.71 5.98 -11.91
CA PRO A 138 -2.05 7.14 -12.70
C PRO A 138 -3.48 7.63 -12.43
N GLU A 139 -3.70 8.93 -12.49
CA GLU A 139 -5.00 9.52 -12.13
C GLU A 139 -6.14 8.94 -12.95
N ALA A 140 -5.96 8.77 -14.27
CA ALA A 140 -6.98 8.19 -15.13
C ALA A 140 -7.32 6.76 -14.73
N SER A 141 -6.32 5.97 -14.35
CA SER A 141 -6.51 4.60 -13.88
C SER A 141 -7.22 4.57 -12.52
N ALA A 142 -6.88 5.49 -11.62
CA ALA A 142 -7.55 5.63 -10.33
C ALA A 142 -9.04 5.93 -10.51
N THR A 143 -9.39 6.82 -11.43
CA THR A 143 -10.79 7.14 -11.75
C THR A 143 -11.54 5.90 -12.22
N ARG A 144 -10.94 5.12 -13.13
CA ARG A 144 -11.55 3.87 -13.62
C ARG A 144 -11.70 2.84 -12.50
N LEU A 145 -10.68 2.71 -11.65
CA LEU A 145 -10.75 1.79 -10.51
C LEU A 145 -11.91 2.14 -9.57
N LEU A 146 -12.07 3.42 -9.24
CA LEU A 146 -13.15 3.86 -8.37
C LEU A 146 -14.53 3.61 -9.00
N GLU A 147 -14.66 3.75 -10.31
CA GLU A 147 -15.88 3.42 -11.03
C GLU A 147 -16.17 1.91 -10.98
N LEU A 148 -15.16 1.08 -11.20
CA LEU A 148 -15.28 -0.38 -11.17
C LEU A 148 -15.60 -0.90 -9.77
N LEU A 149 -14.97 -0.32 -8.75
CA LEU A 149 -15.12 -0.74 -7.35
C LEU A 149 -16.43 -0.26 -6.74
N GLY A 150 -16.94 0.88 -7.20
CA GLY A 150 -18.11 1.50 -6.61
C GLY A 150 -17.81 2.16 -5.26
N PRO A 151 -18.88 2.55 -4.53
CA PRO A 151 -18.71 3.18 -3.22
C PRO A 151 -18.17 2.20 -2.18
N CYS A 152 -17.47 2.72 -1.19
CA CYS A 152 -17.00 1.95 -0.04
C CYS A 152 -17.64 2.41 1.26
#